data_2da4bbfc6c30e530eeab74c7a87baa45
#
_entry.id   2da4bbfc6c30e530eeab74c7a87baa45
#
_cell.length_a   1.000
_cell.length_b   1.000
_cell.length_c   1.000
_cell.angle_alpha   90.00
_cell.angle_beta   90.00
_cell.angle_gamma   90.00
#
_symmetry.space_group_name_H-M   'P 1'
#
loop_
_entity.id
_entity.type
_entity.pdbx_description
1 polymer ?
#
loop_
_entity_poly.entity_id
_entity_poly.type
_entity_poly.pdbx_seq_one_letter_code
_entity_poly.pdbx_strand_id
1 'polypeptide(L)'
;MNDSPSPEAQDAFQPTARTQLKRAHTRGHYDRETVYAILDAGLMCHVGYVIDGQPYVTPTAYWRMDDRVYWHGSSASKMLRHLKQGPQVCFTVALMDGLVLARSGFHTSVNYRSVMALGRAELVEGKERKLACLEALLERMVPGRWPDLRAPTTQEVKATTVVSLKLEEVAAKVRSGPPIDDDEDMDLDVWAGVVPTPTAIGAPIDDPALKSGLTRPANLARIRIG
;
A
#
# COMPACT_ATOMS: atom_id res chain seq x y z
N MET A 1 -21.48 35.58 3.54
CA MET A 1 -21.35 34.46 4.50
C MET A 1 -20.14 33.66 4.03
N ASN A 2 -19.03 33.73 4.77
CA ASN A 2 -17.83 32.95 4.45
C ASN A 2 -18.02 31.56 5.09
N ASP A 3 -18.42 30.58 4.28
CA ASP A 3 -18.39 29.18 4.66
C ASP A 3 -16.94 28.67 4.52
N SER A 4 -16.13 28.93 5.55
CA SER A 4 -14.86 28.21 5.68
C SER A 4 -15.20 26.78 6.09
N PRO A 5 -14.70 25.75 5.39
CA PRO A 5 -14.95 24.36 5.77
C PRO A 5 -14.41 24.10 7.18
N SER A 6 -15.13 23.25 7.94
CA SER A 6 -14.70 22.86 9.28
C SER A 6 -13.30 22.24 9.25
N PRO A 7 -12.49 22.33 10.33
CA PRO A 7 -11.14 21.73 10.38
C PRO A 7 -11.12 20.24 9.99
N GLU A 8 -12.16 19.47 10.33
CA GLU A 8 -12.32 18.06 9.97
C GLU A 8 -12.49 17.84 8.46
N ALA A 9 -13.08 18.83 7.73
CA ALA A 9 -13.24 18.73 6.28
C ALA A 9 -11.92 18.98 5.51
N GLN A 10 -10.91 19.57 6.16
CA GLN A 10 -9.58 19.81 5.56
C GLN A 10 -8.67 18.58 5.65
N ASP A 11 -9.00 17.62 6.53
CA ASP A 11 -8.16 16.44 6.81
C ASP A 11 -8.71 15.15 6.16
N ALA A 12 -9.63 15.27 5.20
CA ALA A 12 -10.23 14.13 4.50
C ALA A 12 -10.19 14.32 2.98
N PHE A 13 -10.07 13.19 2.27
CA PHE A 13 -10.29 13.13 0.83
C PHE A 13 -11.77 13.29 0.51
N GLN A 14 -12.09 14.08 -0.50
CA GLN A 14 -13.47 14.24 -0.92
C GLN A 14 -13.91 13.06 -1.78
N PRO A 15 -14.99 12.32 -1.42
CA PRO A 15 -15.51 11.25 -2.27
C PRO A 15 -15.92 11.79 -3.65
N THR A 16 -15.45 11.11 -4.70
CA THR A 16 -15.88 11.39 -6.08
C THR A 16 -16.87 10.32 -6.55
N ALA A 17 -17.48 10.52 -7.70
CA ALA A 17 -18.35 9.50 -8.30
C ALA A 17 -17.65 8.14 -8.50
N ARG A 18 -16.30 8.14 -8.62
CA ARG A 18 -15.47 6.94 -8.80
C ARG A 18 -15.03 6.30 -7.49
N THR A 19 -14.89 7.07 -6.40
CA THR A 19 -14.39 6.59 -5.12
C THR A 19 -15.48 6.41 -4.07
N GLN A 20 -16.68 6.99 -4.29
CA GLN A 20 -17.81 6.85 -3.37
C GLN A 20 -18.28 5.40 -3.27
N LEU A 21 -18.25 4.85 -2.05
CA LEU A 21 -18.75 3.50 -1.77
C LEU A 21 -20.28 3.51 -1.68
N LYS A 22 -20.94 2.90 -2.65
CA LYS A 22 -22.41 2.78 -2.70
C LYS A 22 -22.95 1.61 -1.87
N ARG A 23 -22.18 0.51 -1.80
CA ARG A 23 -22.54 -0.70 -1.04
C ARG A 23 -21.58 -0.85 0.15
N ALA A 24 -22.12 -1.26 1.31
CA ALA A 24 -21.38 -1.35 2.56
C ALA A 24 -20.63 -0.03 2.89
N HIS A 25 -21.34 1.11 2.75
CA HIS A 25 -20.81 2.45 2.95
C HIS A 25 -20.19 2.66 4.35
N THR A 26 -20.69 1.95 5.37
CA THR A 26 -20.16 1.97 6.74
C THR A 26 -18.71 1.44 6.85
N ARG A 27 -18.20 0.78 5.83
CA ARG A 27 -16.81 0.30 5.75
C ARG A 27 -15.89 1.28 5.01
N GLY A 28 -16.44 2.36 4.47
CA GLY A 28 -15.71 3.36 3.70
C GLY A 28 -15.10 4.42 4.60
N HIS A 29 -13.82 4.74 4.38
CA HIS A 29 -13.09 5.78 5.09
C HIS A 29 -12.40 6.67 4.08
N TYR A 30 -12.45 7.96 4.34
CA TYR A 30 -11.87 9.00 3.47
C TYR A 30 -10.94 9.92 4.25
N ASP A 31 -10.86 9.77 5.57
CA ASP A 31 -9.94 10.51 6.41
C ASP A 31 -8.48 10.09 6.10
N ARG A 32 -7.58 11.09 6.14
CA ARG A 32 -6.17 10.89 5.80
C ARG A 32 -5.47 9.96 6.79
N GLU A 33 -5.85 10.01 8.06
CA GLU A 33 -5.26 9.17 9.10
C GLU A 33 -5.46 7.69 8.77
N THR A 34 -6.69 7.24 8.53
CA THR A 34 -7.00 5.85 8.15
C THR A 34 -6.32 5.45 6.84
N VAL A 35 -6.40 6.31 5.81
CA VAL A 35 -5.78 6.03 4.51
C VAL A 35 -4.27 5.89 4.64
N TYR A 36 -3.60 6.81 5.33
CA TYR A 36 -2.15 6.78 5.49
C TYR A 36 -1.70 5.62 6.37
N ALA A 37 -2.41 5.32 7.45
CA ALA A 37 -2.12 4.15 8.30
C ALA A 37 -2.12 2.84 7.49
N ILE A 38 -3.10 2.65 6.58
CA ILE A 38 -3.15 1.46 5.72
C ILE A 38 -2.00 1.47 4.72
N LEU A 39 -1.72 2.61 4.08
CA LEU A 39 -0.61 2.73 3.13
C LEU A 39 0.75 2.52 3.80
N ASP A 40 0.92 2.98 5.02
CA ASP A 40 2.18 2.84 5.77
C ASP A 40 2.34 1.45 6.41
N ALA A 41 1.28 0.66 6.54
CA ALA A 41 1.35 -0.73 6.99
C ALA A 41 1.84 -1.67 5.88
N GLY A 42 1.49 -1.42 4.60
CA GLY A 42 1.87 -2.27 3.47
C GLY A 42 3.23 -1.93 2.87
N LEU A 43 3.78 -2.87 2.08
CA LEU A 43 4.96 -2.68 1.22
C LEU A 43 4.73 -3.10 -0.23
N MET A 44 3.64 -3.82 -0.49
CA MET A 44 3.26 -4.27 -1.84
C MET A 44 1.95 -3.62 -2.25
N CYS A 45 1.93 -3.11 -3.46
CA CYS A 45 0.73 -2.58 -4.11
C CYS A 45 0.45 -3.32 -5.41
N HIS A 46 -0.73 -3.08 -5.97
CA HIS A 46 -1.10 -3.49 -7.31
C HIS A 46 -1.43 -2.24 -8.12
N VAL A 47 -0.73 -2.06 -9.23
CA VAL A 47 -0.94 -0.92 -10.13
C VAL A 47 -1.69 -1.41 -11.36
N GLY A 48 -2.93 -0.95 -11.52
CA GLY A 48 -3.75 -1.18 -12.70
C GLY A 48 -3.55 -0.06 -13.73
N TYR A 49 -3.38 -0.43 -15.00
CA TYR A 49 -3.21 0.49 -16.13
C TYR A 49 -3.66 -0.18 -17.44
N VAL A 50 -3.79 0.60 -18.50
CA VAL A 50 -4.21 0.11 -19.83
C VAL A 50 -3.17 0.47 -20.86
N ILE A 51 -2.74 -0.50 -21.69
CA ILE A 51 -1.89 -0.29 -22.87
C ILE A 51 -2.65 -0.83 -24.08
N ASP A 52 -2.86 0.00 -25.08
CA ASP A 52 -3.53 -0.35 -26.35
C ASP A 52 -4.89 -1.05 -26.13
N GLY A 53 -5.69 -0.55 -25.16
CA GLY A 53 -6.97 -1.12 -24.81
C GLY A 53 -6.92 -2.35 -23.90
N GLN A 54 -5.75 -2.96 -23.71
CA GLN A 54 -5.58 -4.13 -22.85
C GLN A 54 -5.30 -3.68 -21.39
N PRO A 55 -6.11 -4.09 -20.41
CA PRO A 55 -5.84 -3.85 -18.99
C PRO A 55 -4.71 -4.76 -18.49
N TYR A 56 -3.89 -4.20 -17.60
CA TYR A 56 -2.82 -4.88 -16.87
C TYR A 56 -2.93 -4.54 -15.39
N VAL A 57 -2.53 -5.48 -14.53
CA VAL A 57 -2.31 -5.26 -13.10
C VAL A 57 -0.92 -5.79 -12.77
N THR A 58 -0.06 -4.94 -12.20
CA THR A 58 1.30 -5.32 -11.83
C THR A 58 1.51 -5.13 -10.33
N PRO A 59 1.85 -6.20 -9.57
CA PRO A 59 2.30 -6.07 -8.19
C PRO A 59 3.72 -5.48 -8.16
N THR A 60 3.96 -4.56 -7.23
CA THR A 60 5.29 -3.97 -7.04
C THR A 60 5.45 -3.42 -5.62
N ALA A 61 6.71 -3.26 -5.16
CA ALA A 61 6.98 -2.55 -3.92
C ALA A 61 6.67 -1.07 -4.07
N TYR A 62 6.16 -0.48 -2.99
CA TYR A 62 5.82 0.94 -2.94
C TYR A 62 6.17 1.56 -1.58
N TRP A 63 6.17 2.88 -1.54
CA TRP A 63 6.25 3.67 -0.33
C TRP A 63 5.44 4.96 -0.47
N ARG A 64 5.08 5.56 0.65
CA ARG A 64 4.42 6.87 0.71
C ARG A 64 5.39 7.92 1.24
N MET A 65 5.35 9.11 0.67
CA MET A 65 5.89 10.32 1.24
C MET A 65 4.81 11.41 1.12
N ASP A 66 4.46 12.01 2.22
CA ASP A 66 3.42 13.04 2.32
C ASP A 66 2.09 12.58 1.68
N ASP A 67 1.60 13.30 0.69
CA ASP A 67 0.37 13.04 -0.05
C ASP A 67 0.56 12.22 -1.35
N ARG A 68 1.68 11.49 -1.47
CA ARG A 68 2.03 10.74 -2.67
C ARG A 68 2.47 9.31 -2.35
N VAL A 69 2.09 8.39 -3.22
CA VAL A 69 2.67 7.05 -3.26
C VAL A 69 3.66 6.94 -4.43
N TYR A 70 4.69 6.14 -4.23
CA TYR A 70 5.79 5.96 -5.16
C TYR A 70 6.05 4.49 -5.40
N TRP A 71 6.50 4.15 -6.59
CA TRP A 71 7.04 2.83 -6.92
C TRP A 71 8.13 2.96 -7.97
N HIS A 72 8.94 1.93 -8.13
CA HIS A 72 10.09 1.97 -9.02
C HIS A 72 10.31 0.65 -9.75
N GLY A 73 11.24 0.65 -10.68
CA GLY A 73 11.75 -0.54 -11.34
C GLY A 73 12.68 -0.21 -12.49
N SER A 74 13.01 -1.23 -13.28
CA SER A 74 13.87 -1.05 -14.45
C SER A 74 13.27 -0.09 -15.47
N SER A 75 14.09 0.83 -16.00
CA SER A 75 13.69 1.72 -17.10
C SER A 75 13.33 0.97 -18.40
N ALA A 76 13.73 -0.31 -18.52
CA ALA A 76 13.35 -1.19 -19.61
C ALA A 76 11.97 -1.87 -19.40
N SER A 77 11.38 -1.80 -18.21
CA SER A 77 10.07 -2.37 -17.91
C SER A 77 8.99 -1.83 -18.83
N LYS A 78 8.15 -2.72 -19.41
CA LYS A 78 6.99 -2.34 -20.23
C LYS A 78 6.04 -1.40 -19.45
N MET A 79 5.73 -1.75 -18.19
CA MET A 79 4.92 -0.93 -17.30
C MET A 79 5.50 0.49 -17.17
N LEU A 80 6.76 0.62 -16.74
CA LEU A 80 7.34 1.93 -16.44
C LEU A 80 7.59 2.77 -17.70
N ARG A 81 7.87 2.16 -18.85
CA ARG A 81 7.92 2.88 -20.13
C ARG A 81 6.57 3.49 -20.50
N HIS A 82 5.47 2.81 -20.17
CA HIS A 82 4.13 3.34 -20.36
C HIS A 82 3.79 4.41 -19.30
N LEU A 83 4.00 4.11 -18.02
CA LEU A 83 3.60 4.98 -16.92
C LEU A 83 4.29 6.34 -16.90
N LYS A 84 5.55 6.44 -17.37
CA LYS A 84 6.25 7.72 -17.50
C LYS A 84 5.61 8.70 -18.50
N GLN A 85 4.65 8.24 -19.32
CA GLN A 85 3.87 9.09 -20.22
C GLN A 85 2.66 9.74 -19.53
N GLY A 86 2.43 9.47 -18.25
CA GLY A 86 1.36 10.08 -17.47
C GLY A 86 -0.05 9.51 -17.72
N PRO A 87 -0.23 8.20 -17.95
CA PRO A 87 -1.55 7.63 -18.12
C PRO A 87 -2.32 7.59 -16.80
N GLN A 88 -3.64 7.38 -16.90
CA GLN A 88 -4.46 7.04 -15.75
C GLN A 88 -4.07 5.68 -15.19
N VAL A 89 -4.04 5.58 -13.87
CA VAL A 89 -3.75 4.36 -13.13
C VAL A 89 -4.75 4.15 -11.99
N CYS A 90 -4.91 2.89 -11.59
CA CYS A 90 -5.55 2.49 -10.36
C CYS A 90 -4.49 1.86 -9.46
N PHE A 91 -4.19 2.50 -8.34
CA PHE A 91 -3.26 1.99 -7.34
C PHE A 91 -4.06 1.37 -6.19
N THR A 92 -3.71 0.15 -5.79
CA THR A 92 -4.40 -0.53 -4.68
C THR A 92 -3.43 -1.21 -3.72
N VAL A 93 -3.79 -1.15 -2.44
CA VAL A 93 -3.18 -1.91 -1.34
C VAL A 93 -4.28 -2.68 -0.64
N ALA A 94 -4.03 -3.92 -0.27
CA ALA A 94 -4.93 -4.73 0.53
C ALA A 94 -4.15 -5.55 1.55
N LEU A 95 -4.60 -5.52 2.80
CA LEU A 95 -4.05 -6.26 3.92
C LEU A 95 -5.17 -7.13 4.48
N MET A 96 -4.91 -8.42 4.64
CA MET A 96 -5.84 -9.35 5.27
C MET A 96 -5.51 -9.46 6.75
N ASP A 97 -6.48 -9.18 7.60
CA ASP A 97 -6.31 -9.14 9.05
C ASP A 97 -6.92 -10.36 9.76
N GLY A 98 -7.77 -11.14 9.07
CA GLY A 98 -8.32 -12.38 9.63
C GLY A 98 -9.40 -13.04 8.77
N LEU A 99 -9.61 -14.33 9.02
CA LEU A 99 -10.74 -15.08 8.51
C LEU A 99 -11.90 -14.92 9.47
N VAL A 100 -13.08 -14.64 8.95
CA VAL A 100 -14.31 -14.49 9.73
C VAL A 100 -15.20 -15.68 9.42
N LEU A 101 -15.27 -16.63 10.34
CA LEU A 101 -16.04 -17.86 10.21
C LEU A 101 -17.39 -17.65 10.90
N ALA A 102 -18.43 -17.69 10.11
CA ALA A 102 -19.81 -17.54 10.54
C ALA A 102 -20.49 -18.92 10.71
N ARG A 103 -21.70 -18.93 11.24
CA ARG A 103 -22.52 -20.15 11.32
C ARG A 103 -23.04 -20.57 9.98
N SER A 104 -23.15 -19.65 9.03
CA SER A 104 -23.50 -19.94 7.64
C SER A 104 -22.35 -19.64 6.69
N GLY A 105 -22.28 -20.35 5.56
CA GLY A 105 -21.31 -20.08 4.50
C GLY A 105 -21.50 -18.71 3.86
N PHE A 106 -22.73 -18.20 3.87
CA PHE A 106 -23.06 -16.90 3.28
C PHE A 106 -22.50 -15.72 4.07
N HIS A 107 -22.41 -15.83 5.41
CA HIS A 107 -21.89 -14.81 6.32
C HIS A 107 -20.39 -14.96 6.62
N THR A 108 -19.78 -16.08 6.21
CA THR A 108 -18.32 -16.27 6.28
C THR A 108 -17.62 -15.24 5.39
N SER A 109 -16.56 -14.60 5.90
CA SER A 109 -15.92 -13.44 5.26
C SER A 109 -14.45 -13.30 5.67
N VAL A 110 -13.85 -12.13 5.39
CA VAL A 110 -12.51 -11.76 5.84
C VAL A 110 -12.53 -10.37 6.50
N ASN A 111 -11.72 -10.19 7.52
CA ASN A 111 -11.34 -8.87 8.02
C ASN A 111 -10.17 -8.36 7.19
N TYR A 112 -10.22 -7.11 6.78
CA TYR A 112 -9.22 -6.51 5.89
C TYR A 112 -9.20 -5.00 5.99
N ARG A 113 -8.08 -4.44 5.60
CA ARG A 113 -7.90 -3.02 5.34
C ARG A 113 -7.42 -2.85 3.89
N SER A 114 -7.99 -1.91 3.14
CA SER A 114 -7.56 -1.65 1.77
C SER A 114 -7.67 -0.18 1.41
N VAL A 115 -6.82 0.26 0.48
CA VAL A 115 -6.86 1.58 -0.13
C VAL A 115 -6.90 1.42 -1.65
N MET A 116 -7.74 2.21 -2.29
CA MET A 116 -7.73 2.42 -3.73
C MET A 116 -7.52 3.90 -4.02
N ALA A 117 -6.56 4.23 -4.86
CA ALA A 117 -6.29 5.57 -5.32
C ALA A 117 -6.30 5.62 -6.86
N LEU A 118 -6.96 6.64 -7.41
CA LEU A 118 -7.08 6.87 -8.85
C LEU A 118 -6.40 8.18 -9.23
N GLY A 119 -5.74 8.21 -10.38
CA GLY A 119 -5.11 9.42 -10.88
C GLY A 119 -4.11 9.14 -12.00
N ARG A 120 -3.29 10.12 -12.31
CA ARG A 120 -2.23 10.00 -13.32
C ARG A 120 -0.90 9.63 -12.68
N ALA A 121 -0.22 8.68 -13.30
CA ALA A 121 1.18 8.39 -12.95
C ALA A 121 2.05 9.60 -13.35
N GLU A 122 2.99 9.99 -12.48
CA GLU A 122 3.93 11.08 -12.73
C GLU A 122 5.37 10.57 -12.63
N LEU A 123 6.18 10.87 -13.63
CA LEU A 123 7.60 10.55 -13.61
C LEU A 123 8.33 11.42 -12.58
N VAL A 124 9.15 10.79 -11.74
CA VAL A 124 10.10 11.51 -10.88
C VAL A 124 11.33 11.86 -11.71
N GLU A 125 11.47 13.14 -12.04
CA GLU A 125 12.58 13.67 -12.81
C GLU A 125 13.71 14.18 -11.91
N GLY A 126 14.90 14.27 -12.48
CA GLY A 126 16.11 14.73 -11.78
C GLY A 126 16.79 13.65 -10.94
N LYS A 127 18.12 13.63 -11.01
CA LYS A 127 18.96 12.63 -10.32
C LYS A 127 18.77 12.71 -8.78
N GLU A 128 18.83 13.90 -8.23
CA GLU A 128 18.78 14.15 -6.79
C GLU A 128 17.42 13.74 -6.21
N ARG A 129 16.32 14.17 -6.85
CA ARG A 129 14.97 13.81 -6.44
C ARG A 129 14.73 12.30 -6.50
N LYS A 130 15.24 11.64 -7.56
CA LYS A 130 15.17 10.18 -7.70
C LYS A 130 15.94 9.46 -6.58
N LEU A 131 17.13 9.94 -6.23
CA LEU A 131 17.93 9.40 -5.13
C LEU A 131 17.20 9.55 -3.79
N ALA A 132 16.66 10.74 -3.49
CA ALA A 132 15.87 10.96 -2.29
C ALA A 132 14.65 10.02 -2.20
N CYS A 133 13.97 9.78 -3.32
CA CYS A 133 12.88 8.81 -3.36
C CYS A 133 13.34 7.37 -3.07
N LEU A 134 14.48 6.94 -3.61
CA LEU A 134 15.04 5.60 -3.40
C LEU A 134 15.58 5.42 -1.97
N GLU A 135 16.15 6.47 -1.40
CA GLU A 135 16.51 6.51 0.02
C GLU A 135 15.28 6.33 0.90
N ALA A 136 14.21 7.07 0.64
CA ALA A 136 12.94 6.96 1.38
C ALA A 136 12.34 5.54 1.29
N LEU A 137 12.46 4.86 0.16
CA LEU A 137 12.09 3.44 0.04
C LEU A 137 12.89 2.57 1.02
N LEU A 138 14.21 2.71 1.04
CA LEU A 138 15.06 1.91 1.91
C LEU A 138 14.82 2.22 3.39
N GLU A 139 14.65 3.48 3.74
CA GLU A 139 14.27 3.90 5.10
C GLU A 139 12.90 3.35 5.51
N ARG A 140 11.96 3.23 4.56
CA ARG A 140 10.66 2.57 4.81
C ARG A 140 10.82 1.06 5.04
N MET A 141 11.70 0.40 4.30
CA MET A 141 11.94 -1.05 4.41
C MET A 141 12.77 -1.40 5.65
N VAL A 142 13.89 -0.72 5.83
CA VAL A 142 14.86 -0.96 6.92
C VAL A 142 15.40 0.38 7.40
N PRO A 143 14.77 1.00 8.42
CA PRO A 143 15.20 2.32 8.92
C PRO A 143 16.65 2.36 9.35
N GLY A 144 17.41 3.34 8.85
CA GLY A 144 18.85 3.52 9.13
C GLY A 144 19.77 2.62 8.32
N ARG A 145 19.27 2.01 7.23
CA ARG A 145 20.09 1.15 6.36
C ARG A 145 20.86 1.90 5.28
N TRP A 146 20.33 3.03 4.80
CA TRP A 146 20.92 3.77 3.68
C TRP A 146 22.39 4.16 3.88
N PRO A 147 22.83 4.68 5.05
CA PRO A 147 24.22 5.04 5.29
C PRO A 147 25.20 3.87 5.25
N ASP A 148 24.75 2.65 5.49
CA ASP A 148 25.59 1.45 5.47
C ASP A 148 25.89 0.95 4.05
N LEU A 149 25.19 1.50 3.05
CA LEU A 149 25.30 1.02 1.68
C LEU A 149 26.27 1.92 0.88
N ARG A 150 26.92 1.33 -0.13
CA ARG A 150 27.62 2.16 -1.10
C ARG A 150 26.67 3.08 -1.85
N ALA A 151 27.16 4.24 -2.24
CA ALA A 151 26.37 5.15 -3.07
C ALA A 151 25.98 4.48 -4.41
N PRO A 152 24.76 4.72 -4.92
CA PRO A 152 24.35 4.26 -6.22
C PRO A 152 25.22 4.85 -7.32
N THR A 153 25.59 4.04 -8.30
CA THR A 153 26.32 4.50 -9.48
C THR A 153 25.42 5.29 -10.42
N THR A 154 26.00 6.12 -11.28
CA THR A 154 25.27 6.87 -12.31
C THR A 154 24.47 5.92 -13.22
N GLN A 155 25.02 4.73 -13.54
CA GLN A 155 24.35 3.75 -14.37
C GLN A 155 23.12 3.15 -13.69
N GLU A 156 23.20 2.81 -12.40
CA GLU A 156 22.06 2.29 -11.63
C GLU A 156 20.92 3.32 -11.56
N VAL A 157 21.26 4.59 -11.31
CA VAL A 157 20.25 5.67 -11.28
C VAL A 157 19.60 5.88 -12.65
N LYS A 158 20.36 5.80 -13.75
CA LYS A 158 19.83 5.89 -15.12
C LYS A 158 18.95 4.68 -15.49
N ALA A 159 19.33 3.48 -15.04
CA ALA A 159 18.59 2.24 -15.29
C ALA A 159 17.31 2.11 -14.45
N THR A 160 17.11 2.96 -13.44
CA THR A 160 15.95 2.96 -12.55
C THR A 160 14.97 4.07 -12.93
N THR A 161 13.71 3.71 -13.10
CA THR A 161 12.59 4.66 -13.22
C THR A 161 11.81 4.67 -11.92
N VAL A 162 11.53 5.87 -11.41
CA VAL A 162 10.62 6.10 -10.26
C VAL A 162 9.42 6.87 -10.78
N VAL A 163 8.23 6.42 -10.41
CA VAL A 163 6.96 7.09 -10.69
C VAL A 163 6.20 7.31 -9.40
N SER A 164 5.30 8.29 -9.41
CA SER A 164 4.46 8.61 -8.27
C SER A 164 3.01 8.80 -8.69
N LEU A 165 2.12 8.72 -7.72
CA LEU A 165 0.71 9.08 -7.83
C LEU A 165 0.36 10.02 -6.69
N LYS A 166 -0.19 11.18 -6.98
CA LYS A 166 -0.75 12.08 -5.98
C LYS A 166 -2.05 11.51 -5.43
N LEU A 167 -2.22 11.54 -4.13
CA LEU A 167 -3.40 11.06 -3.44
C LEU A 167 -4.48 12.15 -3.43
N GLU A 168 -5.37 12.13 -4.42
CA GLU A 168 -6.49 13.07 -4.57
C GLU A 168 -7.83 12.32 -4.60
N GLU A 169 -7.98 11.34 -5.49
CA GLU A 169 -9.16 10.47 -5.55
C GLU A 169 -8.86 9.14 -4.84
N VAL A 170 -9.16 9.09 -3.55
CA VAL A 170 -8.79 7.97 -2.67
C VAL A 170 -9.99 7.50 -1.88
N ALA A 171 -10.10 6.20 -1.69
CA ALA A 171 -11.01 5.58 -0.74
C ALA A 171 -10.30 4.46 -0.01
N ALA A 172 -10.47 4.39 1.31
CA ALA A 172 -10.13 3.22 2.10
C ALA A 172 -11.40 2.40 2.38
N LYS A 173 -11.22 1.11 2.57
CA LYS A 173 -12.29 0.21 2.99
C LYS A 173 -11.76 -0.72 4.06
N VAL A 174 -12.45 -0.73 5.20
CA VAL A 174 -12.08 -1.51 6.38
C VAL A 174 -13.24 -2.41 6.78
N ARG A 175 -12.97 -3.68 7.02
CA ARG A 175 -13.84 -4.58 7.74
C ARG A 175 -13.09 -5.17 8.91
N SER A 176 -13.66 -5.07 10.08
CA SER A 176 -13.16 -5.63 11.34
C SER A 176 -14.32 -6.23 12.14
N GLY A 177 -13.97 -7.00 13.16
CA GLY A 177 -14.95 -7.56 14.10
C GLY A 177 -15.42 -8.98 13.77
N PRO A 178 -16.37 -9.48 14.56
CA PRO A 178 -16.87 -10.85 14.49
C PRO A 178 -17.74 -11.10 13.25
N PRO A 179 -18.17 -12.36 13.01
CA PRO A 179 -19.24 -12.65 12.06
C PRO A 179 -20.53 -11.94 12.46
N ILE A 180 -21.36 -11.67 11.47
CA ILE A 180 -22.71 -11.15 11.64
C ILE A 180 -23.62 -12.19 11.00
N ASP A 181 -24.13 -13.10 11.82
CA ASP A 181 -25.08 -14.13 11.40
C ASP A 181 -26.52 -13.59 11.46
N ASP A 182 -27.42 -14.23 10.76
CA ASP A 182 -28.85 -14.01 10.90
C ASP A 182 -29.35 -14.58 12.24
N ASP A 183 -30.40 -14.00 12.81
CA ASP A 183 -30.94 -14.41 14.11
C ASP A 183 -31.32 -15.91 14.12
N GLU A 184 -31.79 -16.44 13.00
CA GLU A 184 -32.17 -17.86 12.81
C GLU A 184 -30.98 -18.82 12.92
N ASP A 185 -29.76 -18.35 12.64
CA ASP A 185 -28.55 -19.16 12.67
C ASP A 185 -27.89 -19.16 14.07
N MET A 186 -28.31 -18.29 14.99
CA MET A 186 -27.63 -18.09 16.28
C MET A 186 -27.67 -19.35 17.18
N ASP A 187 -28.71 -20.18 17.05
CA ASP A 187 -28.90 -21.41 17.83
C ASP A 187 -28.21 -22.65 17.23
N LEU A 188 -27.51 -22.50 16.08
CA LEU A 188 -26.80 -23.60 15.45
C LEU A 188 -25.54 -24.00 16.26
N ASP A 189 -25.35 -25.30 16.47
CA ASP A 189 -24.17 -25.87 17.14
C ASP A 189 -22.93 -25.84 16.24
N VAL A 190 -22.61 -24.67 15.68
CA VAL A 190 -21.46 -24.42 14.80
C VAL A 190 -20.58 -23.33 15.43
N TRP A 191 -19.29 -23.64 15.57
CA TRP A 191 -18.34 -22.61 16.05
C TRP A 191 -18.27 -21.43 15.06
N ALA A 192 -18.37 -20.22 15.57
CA ALA A 192 -18.23 -18.98 14.81
C ALA A 192 -17.26 -18.03 15.51
N GLY A 193 -16.48 -17.29 14.74
CA GLY A 193 -15.49 -16.39 15.32
C GLY A 193 -14.50 -15.87 14.28
N VAL A 194 -13.39 -15.29 14.74
CA VAL A 194 -12.32 -14.74 13.89
C VAL A 194 -11.03 -15.51 14.13
N VAL A 195 -10.39 -15.93 13.04
CA VAL A 195 -9.02 -16.43 13.06
C VAL A 195 -8.11 -15.30 12.55
N PRO A 196 -7.34 -14.61 13.42
CA PRO A 196 -6.42 -13.55 12.99
C PRO A 196 -5.33 -14.07 12.06
N THR A 197 -4.96 -13.25 11.07
CA THR A 197 -3.88 -13.55 10.10
C THR A 197 -2.86 -12.40 10.10
N PRO A 198 -2.06 -12.24 11.17
CA PRO A 198 -1.10 -11.15 11.26
C PRO A 198 0.05 -11.35 10.27
N THR A 199 0.54 -10.25 9.70
CA THR A 199 1.85 -10.25 9.02
C THR A 199 2.94 -10.38 10.08
N ALA A 200 3.87 -11.31 9.89
CA ALA A 200 4.97 -11.55 10.82
C ALA A 200 6.33 -11.39 10.13
N ILE A 201 7.28 -10.76 10.83
CA ILE A 201 8.66 -10.68 10.39
C ILE A 201 9.40 -11.86 11.01
N GLY A 202 9.93 -12.75 10.15
CA GLY A 202 10.69 -13.91 10.56
C GLY A 202 12.11 -13.57 11.04
N ALA A 203 12.80 -14.57 11.57
CA ALA A 203 14.21 -14.43 11.90
C ALA A 203 15.05 -14.16 10.63
N PRO A 204 16.02 -13.23 10.65
CA PRO A 204 16.89 -12.99 9.52
C PRO A 204 17.68 -14.25 9.13
N ILE A 205 17.82 -14.48 7.83
CA ILE A 205 18.66 -15.55 7.27
C ILE A 205 19.88 -14.88 6.62
N ASP A 206 21.07 -15.29 6.99
CA ASP A 206 22.30 -14.70 6.47
C ASP A 206 22.56 -15.16 5.04
N ASP A 207 23.13 -14.28 4.22
CA ASP A 207 23.59 -14.61 2.88
C ASP A 207 24.71 -15.66 2.97
N PRO A 208 24.63 -16.80 2.24
CA PRO A 208 25.71 -17.79 2.21
C PRO A 208 27.07 -17.23 1.81
N ALA A 209 27.12 -16.13 1.07
CA ALA A 209 28.33 -15.43 0.65
C ALA A 209 28.76 -14.32 1.62
N LEU A 210 28.14 -14.22 2.79
CA LEU A 210 28.49 -13.21 3.79
C LEU A 210 29.94 -13.40 4.25
N LYS A 211 30.73 -12.33 4.25
CA LYS A 211 32.11 -12.37 4.72
C LYS A 211 32.16 -12.77 6.21
N SER A 212 33.12 -13.64 6.57
CA SER A 212 33.34 -14.03 7.96
C SER A 212 33.57 -12.81 8.86
N GLY A 213 33.03 -12.86 10.07
CA GLY A 213 33.13 -11.79 11.06
C GLY A 213 32.15 -10.63 10.93
N LEU A 214 31.32 -10.60 9.89
CA LEU A 214 30.23 -9.62 9.81
C LEU A 214 29.07 -10.05 10.72
N THR A 215 28.57 -9.08 11.49
CA THR A 215 27.42 -9.27 12.37
C THR A 215 26.15 -8.66 11.77
N ARG A 216 25.01 -9.20 12.17
CA ARG A 216 23.71 -8.63 11.78
C ARG A 216 23.55 -7.21 12.32
N PRO A 217 23.16 -6.26 11.48
CA PRO A 217 23.04 -4.87 11.92
C PRO A 217 21.84 -4.68 12.84
N ALA A 218 21.97 -3.81 13.84
CA ALA A 218 20.91 -3.56 14.83
C ALA A 218 19.63 -2.95 14.25
N ASN A 219 19.71 -2.31 13.10
CA ASN A 219 18.56 -1.69 12.43
C ASN A 219 17.52 -2.69 11.91
N LEU A 220 17.85 -3.99 11.77
CA LEU A 220 16.88 -5.03 11.45
C LEU A 220 15.72 -5.10 12.47
N ALA A 221 15.99 -4.77 13.73
CA ALA A 221 14.96 -4.70 14.78
C ALA A 221 13.96 -3.54 14.60
N ARG A 222 14.24 -2.61 13.69
CA ARG A 222 13.37 -1.45 13.40
C ARG A 222 12.37 -1.70 12.26
N ILE A 223 12.48 -2.83 11.56
CA ILE A 223 11.54 -3.19 10.48
C ILE A 223 10.12 -3.27 11.05
N ARG A 224 9.16 -2.66 10.35
CA ARG A 224 7.74 -2.69 10.68
C ARG A 224 6.93 -2.90 9.40
N ILE A 225 6.07 -3.93 9.40
CA ILE A 225 5.17 -4.31 8.30
C ILE A 225 3.89 -4.87 8.92
N GLY A 226 2.70 -4.41 8.45
CA GLY A 226 1.41 -4.90 8.91
C GLY A 226 0.60 -3.94 9.77
#